data_62fab2f8e9306a094aa23680c13d34af
#
_entry.id   62fab2f8e9306a094aa23680c13d34af
#
_cell.length_a   1.000
_cell.length_b   1.000
_cell.length_c   1.000
_cell.angle_alpha   90.00
_cell.angle_beta   90.00
_cell.angle_gamma   90.00
#
_symmetry.space_group_name_H-M   'P 1'
#
loop_
_entity.id
_entity.type
_entity.pdbx_description
1 polymer ?
#
loop_
_entity_poly.entity_id
_entity_poly.type
_entity_poly.pdbx_seq_one_letter_code
_entity_poly.pdbx_strand_id
1 'polypeptide(L)'
;FKGGQSNPTYLIEDKKKKYVLRRKPPGKLLKSAHAVDREYKVITALGKTNVPVPETYCFCEDDDIIGTQFFLMDHVDGNIFWELLLPNADKKQRGEIYASMNDTIAKLHNVDFKSIGLGDYGKHENYMDRQIYRWSKQYKDSETQKIPEIDNLIEWLPLNIPKDNETSIVHGDFRLDNMIFNKDTNQFEAILYLVL
;
A
#
# COMPACT_ATOMS: atom_id res chain seq x y z
N PHE A 1 -13.00 -1.87 11.97
CA PHE A 1 -12.05 -0.78 12.21
C PHE A 1 -12.65 0.56 11.78
N LYS A 2 -12.26 1.63 12.46
CA LYS A 2 -12.62 3.01 12.05
C LYS A 2 -11.49 3.52 11.13
N GLY A 3 -11.79 3.72 9.87
CA GLY A 3 -10.80 4.17 8.86
C GLY A 3 -10.55 3.10 7.80
N GLY A 4 -10.09 3.53 6.62
CA GLY A 4 -9.92 2.68 5.46
C GLY A 4 -11.18 2.61 4.60
N GLN A 5 -11.29 3.52 3.64
CA GLN A 5 -12.49 3.62 2.79
C GLN A 5 -12.48 2.66 1.60
N SER A 6 -11.33 2.05 1.29
CA SER A 6 -11.19 1.27 0.06
C SER A 6 -11.72 -0.15 0.17
N ASN A 7 -11.26 -0.92 1.16
CA ASN A 7 -11.66 -2.32 1.37
C ASN A 7 -12.16 -2.52 2.81
N PRO A 8 -13.40 -3.00 3.02
CA PRO A 8 -13.90 -3.29 4.36
C PRO A 8 -12.99 -4.25 5.12
N THR A 9 -12.63 -3.86 6.34
CA THR A 9 -11.67 -4.59 7.18
C THR A 9 -12.30 -4.83 8.55
N TYR A 10 -12.29 -6.09 9.00
CA TYR A 10 -12.95 -6.54 10.22
C TYR A 10 -11.97 -7.23 11.15
N LEU A 11 -12.12 -7.00 12.44
CA LEU A 11 -11.47 -7.78 13.47
C LEU A 11 -12.29 -9.03 13.73
N ILE A 12 -11.64 -10.20 13.69
CA ILE A 12 -12.20 -11.48 14.10
C ILE A 12 -11.44 -11.92 15.34
N GLU A 13 -12.18 -12.24 16.40
CA GLU A 13 -11.61 -12.79 17.62
C GLU A 13 -12.16 -14.17 17.88
N ASP A 14 -11.26 -15.11 18.15
CA ASP A 14 -11.61 -16.35 18.80
C ASP A 14 -11.07 -16.36 20.25
N LYS A 15 -11.25 -17.46 20.96
CA LYS A 15 -10.82 -17.58 22.35
C LYS A 15 -9.31 -17.48 22.56
N LYS A 16 -8.50 -17.56 21.50
CA LYS A 16 -7.03 -17.67 21.57
C LYS A 16 -6.30 -16.61 20.79
N LYS A 17 -6.86 -16.12 19.67
CA LYS A 17 -6.14 -15.28 18.71
C LYS A 17 -7.07 -14.27 18.04
N LYS A 18 -6.49 -13.16 17.63
CA LYS A 18 -7.15 -12.11 16.84
C LYS A 18 -6.66 -12.18 15.41
N TYR A 19 -7.58 -11.98 14.46
CA TYR A 19 -7.33 -11.98 13.03
C TYR A 19 -7.94 -10.74 12.40
N VAL A 20 -7.42 -10.39 11.24
CA VAL A 20 -8.00 -9.35 10.40
C VAL A 20 -8.54 -10.01 9.13
N LEU A 21 -9.84 -9.86 8.89
CA LEU A 21 -10.49 -10.20 7.63
C LEU A 21 -10.61 -8.96 6.77
N ARG A 22 -10.09 -9.02 5.54
CA ARG A 22 -10.16 -7.96 4.57
C ARG A 22 -10.87 -8.45 3.31
N ARG A 23 -11.91 -7.73 2.87
CA ARG A 23 -12.78 -8.15 1.77
C ARG A 23 -12.96 -7.06 0.72
N LYS A 24 -13.34 -7.45 -0.49
CA LYS A 24 -13.84 -6.50 -1.49
C LYS A 24 -15.13 -5.85 -1.00
N PRO A 25 -15.37 -4.55 -1.30
CA PRO A 25 -16.69 -3.96 -1.07
C PRO A 25 -17.75 -4.65 -1.94
N PRO A 26 -19.01 -4.69 -1.50
CA PRO A 26 -20.10 -5.25 -2.32
C PRO A 26 -20.42 -4.29 -3.48
N GLY A 27 -20.95 -4.85 -4.60
CA GLY A 27 -21.44 -4.09 -5.73
C GLY A 27 -20.53 -4.08 -6.95
N LYS A 28 -20.90 -3.29 -7.97
CA LYS A 28 -20.11 -3.18 -9.20
C LYS A 28 -18.91 -2.28 -8.97
N LEU A 29 -17.73 -2.85 -8.98
CA LEU A 29 -16.47 -2.15 -8.78
C LEU A 29 -15.81 -1.80 -10.12
N LEU A 30 -15.03 -0.72 -10.14
CA LEU A 30 -14.15 -0.41 -11.27
C LEU A 30 -13.09 -1.49 -11.40
N LYS A 31 -12.76 -1.83 -12.66
CA LYS A 31 -11.83 -2.91 -13.03
C LYS A 31 -10.43 -2.63 -12.51
N SER A 32 -9.91 -2.84 -11.51
CA SER A 32 -8.65 -2.55 -10.82
C SER A 32 -8.77 -1.85 -9.47
N ALA A 33 -9.96 -1.38 -9.09
CA ALA A 33 -10.21 -0.92 -7.75
C ALA A 33 -10.44 -2.13 -6.83
N HIS A 34 -9.94 -2.04 -5.59
CA HIS A 34 -10.24 -3.03 -4.56
C HIS A 34 -9.71 -4.46 -4.80
N ALA A 35 -8.52 -4.59 -5.40
CA ALA A 35 -7.90 -5.87 -5.74
C ALA A 35 -7.30 -6.57 -4.50
N VAL A 36 -8.14 -7.18 -3.64
CA VAL A 36 -7.71 -7.89 -2.43
C VAL A 36 -6.86 -9.12 -2.73
N ASP A 37 -7.05 -9.74 -3.90
CA ASP A 37 -6.21 -10.82 -4.42
C ASP A 37 -4.76 -10.37 -4.64
N ARG A 38 -4.58 -9.19 -5.22
CA ARG A 38 -3.26 -8.60 -5.43
C ARG A 38 -2.61 -8.21 -4.11
N GLU A 39 -3.36 -7.60 -3.21
CA GLU A 39 -2.90 -7.25 -1.88
C GLU A 39 -2.44 -8.50 -1.10
N TYR A 40 -3.24 -9.56 -1.07
CA TYR A 40 -2.89 -10.84 -0.48
C TYR A 40 -1.59 -11.42 -1.07
N LYS A 41 -1.48 -11.45 -2.42
CA LYS A 41 -0.29 -11.97 -3.12
C LYS A 41 0.99 -11.25 -2.68
N VAL A 42 0.96 -9.93 -2.59
CA VAL A 42 2.13 -9.14 -2.19
C VAL A 42 2.48 -9.29 -0.72
N ILE A 43 1.51 -9.18 0.18
CA ILE A 43 1.75 -9.36 1.63
C ILE A 43 2.33 -10.75 1.89
N THR A 44 1.75 -11.80 1.29
CA THR A 44 2.24 -13.18 1.42
C THR A 44 3.68 -13.35 0.89
N ALA A 45 4.00 -12.72 -0.22
CA ALA A 45 5.34 -12.76 -0.79
C ALA A 45 6.35 -12.02 0.10
N LEU A 46 6.00 -10.83 0.60
CA LEU A 46 6.82 -10.02 1.49
C LEU A 46 7.05 -10.69 2.85
N GLY A 47 6.13 -11.52 3.33
CA GLY A 47 6.30 -12.31 4.56
C GLY A 47 7.52 -13.26 4.54
N LYS A 48 8.13 -13.48 3.37
CA LYS A 48 9.38 -14.25 3.20
C LYS A 48 10.65 -13.38 3.26
N THR A 49 10.49 -12.09 3.54
CA THR A 49 11.58 -11.10 3.52
C THR A 49 11.73 -10.45 4.90
N ASN A 50 12.61 -9.45 4.99
CA ASN A 50 12.77 -8.63 6.20
C ASN A 50 11.84 -7.40 6.25
N VAL A 51 10.91 -7.28 5.30
CA VAL A 51 9.88 -6.24 5.32
C VAL A 51 8.80 -6.65 6.31
N PRO A 52 8.49 -5.85 7.33
CA PRO A 52 7.47 -6.19 8.30
C PRO A 52 6.06 -6.09 7.70
N VAL A 53 5.39 -7.23 7.61
CA VAL A 53 4.01 -7.39 7.14
C VAL A 53 3.26 -8.39 8.01
N PRO A 54 1.93 -8.32 8.10
CA PRO A 54 1.16 -9.34 8.81
C PRO A 54 1.30 -10.72 8.16
N GLU A 55 1.34 -11.78 8.95
CA GLU A 55 1.24 -13.14 8.44
C GLU A 55 -0.14 -13.35 7.78
N THR A 56 -0.16 -13.91 6.58
CA THR A 56 -1.39 -14.23 5.86
C THR A 56 -1.72 -15.71 5.99
N TYR A 57 -3.02 -16.06 6.14
CA TYR A 57 -3.47 -17.43 6.34
C TYR A 57 -4.12 -18.03 5.11
N CYS A 58 -5.09 -17.33 4.53
CA CYS A 58 -5.81 -17.81 3.37
C CYS A 58 -6.38 -16.66 2.55
N PHE A 59 -6.54 -16.93 1.27
CA PHE A 59 -7.35 -16.13 0.35
C PHE A 59 -8.56 -16.98 -0.09
N CYS A 60 -9.75 -16.42 -0.03
CA CYS A 60 -10.99 -17.07 -0.43
C CYS A 60 -11.55 -16.35 -1.66
N GLU A 61 -11.66 -17.12 -2.75
CA GLU A 61 -12.25 -16.66 -4.02
C GLU A 61 -13.75 -16.94 -4.10
N ASP A 62 -14.27 -17.80 -3.21
CA ASP A 62 -15.66 -18.24 -3.20
C ASP A 62 -16.57 -17.17 -2.61
N ASP A 63 -17.36 -16.55 -3.49
CA ASP A 63 -18.32 -15.51 -3.10
C ASP A 63 -19.51 -16.05 -2.29
N ASP A 64 -19.78 -17.37 -2.32
CA ASP A 64 -20.92 -17.96 -1.60
C ASP A 64 -20.71 -17.98 -0.06
N ILE A 65 -19.47 -17.81 0.40
CA ILE A 65 -19.15 -17.86 1.84
C ILE A 65 -19.58 -16.56 2.56
N ILE A 66 -19.15 -15.39 2.04
CA ILE A 66 -19.49 -14.08 2.66
C ILE A 66 -19.96 -13.03 1.63
N GLY A 67 -20.32 -13.47 0.42
CA GLY A 67 -20.82 -12.61 -0.64
C GLY A 67 -19.74 -11.86 -1.42
N THR A 68 -18.45 -12.15 -1.21
CA THR A 68 -17.34 -11.51 -1.91
C THR A 68 -16.00 -12.16 -1.54
N GLN A 69 -15.00 -11.99 -2.41
CA GLN A 69 -13.62 -12.43 -2.13
C GLN A 69 -13.04 -11.72 -0.91
N PHE A 70 -12.27 -12.46 -0.12
CA PHE A 70 -11.61 -11.95 1.08
C PHE A 70 -10.30 -12.69 1.38
N PHE A 71 -9.49 -12.12 2.24
CA PHE A 71 -8.38 -12.83 2.85
C PHE A 71 -8.31 -12.63 4.36
N LEU A 72 -7.61 -13.54 5.02
CA LEU A 72 -7.38 -13.53 6.45
C LEU A 72 -5.89 -13.35 6.73
N MET A 73 -5.58 -12.48 7.68
CA MET A 73 -4.22 -12.23 8.14
C MET A 73 -4.17 -12.03 9.66
N ASP A 74 -2.98 -12.00 10.22
CA ASP A 74 -2.76 -11.69 11.63
C ASP A 74 -3.26 -10.28 12.00
N HIS A 75 -3.78 -10.16 13.21
CA HIS A 75 -3.96 -8.88 13.87
C HIS A 75 -2.64 -8.48 14.53
N VAL A 76 -2.00 -7.46 14.01
CA VAL A 76 -0.83 -6.85 14.64
C VAL A 76 -1.30 -5.81 15.66
N ASP A 77 -0.89 -5.98 16.92
CA ASP A 77 -1.21 -5.02 17.97
C ASP A 77 -0.16 -3.89 17.99
N GLY A 78 -0.61 -2.64 17.93
CA GLY A 78 0.30 -1.50 17.87
C GLY A 78 -0.43 -0.17 17.78
N ASN A 79 0.34 0.90 17.64
CA ASN A 79 -0.15 2.24 17.44
C ASN A 79 -0.24 2.59 15.96
N ILE A 80 -1.34 3.24 15.57
CA ILE A 80 -1.50 3.87 14.25
C ILE A 80 -1.56 5.39 14.48
N PHE A 81 -0.71 6.13 13.80
CA PHE A 81 -0.64 7.58 13.94
C PHE A 81 -1.47 8.26 12.84
N TRP A 82 -2.64 8.74 13.22
CA TRP A 82 -3.57 9.44 12.31
C TRP A 82 -3.14 10.88 12.02
N GLU A 83 -2.46 11.52 12.98
CA GLU A 83 -1.96 12.88 12.85
C GLU A 83 -0.50 12.87 12.45
N LEU A 84 -0.20 13.26 11.20
CA LEU A 84 1.13 13.19 10.61
C LEU A 84 2.17 14.06 11.35
N LEU A 85 1.74 15.14 12.01
CA LEU A 85 2.62 16.01 12.80
C LEU A 85 3.03 15.37 14.13
N LEU A 86 2.43 14.27 14.54
CA LEU A 86 2.71 13.57 15.80
C LEU A 86 2.69 14.52 17.01
N PRO A 87 1.57 15.25 17.28
CA PRO A 87 1.54 16.34 18.26
C PRO A 87 1.87 15.89 19.68
N ASN A 88 1.57 14.62 20.01
CA ASN A 88 1.79 14.04 21.32
C ASN A 88 3.18 13.37 21.47
N ALA A 89 3.99 13.31 20.41
CA ALA A 89 5.33 12.76 20.46
C ALA A 89 6.37 13.86 20.72
N ASP A 90 7.35 13.58 21.57
CA ASP A 90 8.50 14.47 21.73
C ASP A 90 9.44 14.40 20.51
N LYS A 91 10.49 15.23 20.50
CA LYS A 91 11.44 15.30 19.39
C LYS A 91 12.15 13.96 19.15
N LYS A 92 12.49 13.24 20.22
CA LYS A 92 13.20 11.95 20.13
C LYS A 92 12.27 10.89 19.54
N GLN A 93 11.06 10.77 20.06
CA GLN A 93 10.04 9.83 19.58
C GLN A 93 9.69 10.08 18.10
N ARG A 94 9.53 11.34 17.67
CA ARG A 94 9.32 11.65 16.25
C ARG A 94 10.49 11.20 15.40
N GLY A 95 11.73 11.44 15.87
CA GLY A 95 12.93 10.97 15.16
C GLY A 95 12.97 9.45 15.01
N GLU A 96 12.63 8.70 16.05
CA GLU A 96 12.58 7.23 16.04
C GLU A 96 11.51 6.69 15.08
N ILE A 97 10.30 7.27 15.10
CA ILE A 97 9.19 6.88 14.22
C ILE A 97 9.57 7.09 12.75
N TYR A 98 10.06 8.28 12.39
CA TYR A 98 10.45 8.56 11.00
C TYR A 98 11.71 7.80 10.55
N ALA A 99 12.65 7.52 11.45
CA ALA A 99 13.81 6.68 11.15
C ALA A 99 13.37 5.23 10.85
N SER A 100 12.48 4.68 11.67
CA SER A 100 11.91 3.34 11.47
C SER A 100 11.08 3.23 10.19
N MET A 101 10.31 4.27 9.87
CA MET A 101 9.59 4.40 8.61
C MET A 101 10.54 4.40 7.41
N ASN A 102 11.63 5.19 7.47
CA ASN A 102 12.62 5.27 6.41
C ASN A 102 13.38 3.94 6.22
N ASP A 103 13.75 3.25 7.29
CA ASP A 103 14.36 1.91 7.24
C ASP A 103 13.41 0.90 6.54
N THR A 104 12.13 0.96 6.85
CA THR A 104 11.14 0.04 6.27
C THR A 104 10.92 0.28 4.78
N ILE A 105 10.83 1.54 4.31
CA ILE A 105 10.71 1.81 2.88
C ILE A 105 11.98 1.42 2.12
N ALA A 106 13.16 1.60 2.72
CA ALA A 106 14.41 1.14 2.15
C ALA A 106 14.44 -0.39 2.02
N LYS A 107 14.00 -1.12 3.06
CA LYS A 107 13.85 -2.58 2.97
C LYS A 107 12.92 -2.99 1.84
N LEU A 108 11.74 -2.35 1.73
CA LEU A 108 10.76 -2.64 0.68
C LEU A 108 11.34 -2.43 -0.72
N HIS A 109 12.02 -1.32 -0.97
CA HIS A 109 12.61 -0.99 -2.26
C HIS A 109 13.78 -1.90 -2.64
N ASN A 110 14.48 -2.47 -1.65
CA ASN A 110 15.61 -3.40 -1.87
C ASN A 110 15.20 -4.88 -1.98
N VAL A 111 13.90 -5.20 -1.91
CA VAL A 111 13.44 -6.57 -2.09
C VAL A 111 13.71 -7.05 -3.51
N ASP A 112 14.37 -8.21 -3.67
CA ASP A 112 14.37 -8.91 -4.95
C ASP A 112 12.98 -9.52 -5.20
N PHE A 113 12.12 -8.72 -5.81
CA PHE A 113 10.73 -9.08 -6.07
C PHE A 113 10.58 -10.30 -6.99
N LYS A 114 11.58 -10.59 -7.82
CA LYS A 114 11.57 -11.78 -8.69
C LYS A 114 11.76 -13.05 -7.87
N SER A 115 12.71 -13.04 -6.91
CA SER A 115 13.01 -14.19 -6.07
C SER A 115 11.85 -14.62 -5.18
N ILE A 116 10.98 -13.68 -4.79
CA ILE A 116 9.79 -13.95 -3.97
C ILE A 116 8.50 -14.22 -4.78
N GLY A 117 8.61 -14.35 -6.11
CA GLY A 117 7.50 -14.72 -6.99
C GLY A 117 6.60 -13.55 -7.44
N LEU A 118 7.13 -12.32 -7.43
CA LEU A 118 6.43 -11.13 -7.90
C LEU A 118 6.93 -10.62 -9.27
N GLY A 119 7.72 -11.43 -10.00
CA GLY A 119 8.29 -11.04 -11.28
C GLY A 119 7.25 -10.73 -12.37
N ASP A 120 6.06 -11.31 -12.30
CA ASP A 120 4.92 -11.10 -13.20
C ASP A 120 3.85 -10.15 -12.63
N TYR A 121 4.07 -9.63 -11.43
CA TYR A 121 3.07 -8.88 -10.67
C TYR A 121 2.69 -7.54 -11.30
N GLY A 122 3.63 -6.86 -11.95
CA GLY A 122 3.46 -5.57 -12.62
C GLY A 122 4.13 -5.50 -13.97
N LYS A 123 3.82 -4.46 -14.73
CA LYS A 123 4.53 -4.14 -15.98
C LYS A 123 5.76 -3.32 -15.62
N HIS A 124 6.95 -3.90 -15.75
CA HIS A 124 8.21 -3.28 -15.35
C HIS A 124 8.68 -2.17 -16.31
N GLU A 125 8.36 -2.33 -17.59
CA GLU A 125 8.84 -1.40 -18.63
C GLU A 125 7.95 -0.16 -18.78
N ASN A 126 8.55 0.97 -19.12
CA ASN A 126 7.87 2.24 -19.46
C ASN A 126 6.87 2.70 -18.37
N TYR A 127 7.20 2.51 -17.11
CA TYR A 127 6.30 2.90 -16.01
C TYR A 127 6.03 4.41 -16.03
N MET A 128 7.07 5.24 -16.15
CA MET A 128 6.95 6.70 -16.15
C MET A 128 6.12 7.19 -17.34
N ASP A 129 6.36 6.66 -18.55
CA ASP A 129 5.57 7.00 -19.75
C ASP A 129 4.08 6.71 -19.53
N ARG A 130 3.77 5.52 -18.98
CA ARG A 130 2.38 5.15 -18.70
C ARG A 130 1.73 6.04 -17.63
N GLN A 131 2.47 6.46 -16.62
CA GLN A 131 1.95 7.36 -15.58
C GLN A 131 1.71 8.75 -16.14
N ILE A 132 2.68 9.32 -16.88
CA ILE A 132 2.56 10.62 -17.52
C ILE A 132 1.33 10.63 -18.45
N TYR A 133 1.21 9.62 -19.32
CA TYR A 133 0.06 9.50 -20.22
C TYR A 133 -1.27 9.44 -19.47
N ARG A 134 -1.36 8.57 -18.44
CA ARG A 134 -2.58 8.37 -17.64
C ARG A 134 -3.03 9.64 -16.93
N TRP A 135 -2.10 10.29 -16.24
CA TRP A 135 -2.40 11.48 -15.45
C TRP A 135 -2.67 12.70 -16.32
N SER A 136 -1.94 12.86 -17.44
CA SER A 136 -2.22 13.91 -18.41
C SER A 136 -3.61 13.77 -19.03
N LYS A 137 -3.98 12.52 -19.39
CA LYS A 137 -5.33 12.26 -19.89
C LYS A 137 -6.40 12.55 -18.84
N GLN A 138 -6.21 12.06 -17.61
CA GLN A 138 -7.18 12.29 -16.52
C GLN A 138 -7.33 13.78 -16.21
N TYR A 139 -6.24 14.53 -16.19
CA TYR A 139 -6.30 15.99 -16.03
C TYR A 139 -7.14 16.64 -17.14
N LYS A 140 -6.84 16.34 -18.42
CA LYS A 140 -7.58 16.88 -19.56
C LYS A 140 -9.06 16.50 -19.55
N ASP A 141 -9.40 15.28 -19.16
CA ASP A 141 -10.76 14.78 -19.06
C ASP A 141 -11.56 15.46 -17.92
N SER A 142 -10.89 16.01 -16.90
CA SER A 142 -11.47 16.67 -15.72
C SER A 142 -11.18 18.18 -15.65
N GLU A 143 -10.59 18.76 -16.68
CA GLU A 143 -10.21 20.18 -16.72
C GLU A 143 -11.44 21.09 -16.62
N THR A 144 -11.47 21.94 -15.57
CA THR A 144 -12.51 22.95 -15.38
C THR A 144 -12.05 24.35 -15.72
N GLN A 145 -10.74 24.58 -15.72
CA GLN A 145 -10.10 25.83 -16.12
C GLN A 145 -8.70 25.54 -16.68
N LYS A 146 -8.22 26.39 -17.60
CA LYS A 146 -6.85 26.29 -18.13
C LYS A 146 -5.84 26.76 -17.09
N ILE A 147 -4.82 25.92 -16.87
CA ILE A 147 -3.65 26.20 -16.04
C ILE A 147 -2.41 26.02 -16.93
N PRO A 148 -1.85 27.12 -17.48
CA PRO A 148 -0.75 27.06 -18.46
C PRO A 148 0.47 26.29 -17.95
N GLU A 149 0.73 26.35 -16.63
CA GLU A 149 1.85 25.64 -16.01
C GLU A 149 1.70 24.13 -16.10
N ILE A 150 0.46 23.62 -16.00
CA ILE A 150 0.19 22.17 -16.13
C ILE A 150 0.27 21.77 -17.61
N ASP A 151 -0.24 22.58 -18.53
CA ASP A 151 -0.11 22.32 -19.96
C ASP A 151 1.37 22.22 -20.36
N ASN A 152 2.20 23.17 -19.95
CA ASN A 152 3.64 23.15 -20.14
C ASN A 152 4.31 21.91 -19.53
N LEU A 153 3.88 21.49 -18.34
CA LEU A 153 4.41 20.30 -17.66
C LEU A 153 4.05 19.01 -18.42
N ILE A 154 2.84 18.91 -18.95
CA ILE A 154 2.39 17.78 -19.77
C ILE A 154 3.23 17.63 -21.04
N GLU A 155 3.65 18.73 -21.65
CA GLU A 155 4.53 18.73 -22.82
C GLU A 155 5.99 18.42 -22.44
N TRP A 156 6.46 18.91 -21.31
CA TRP A 156 7.85 18.78 -20.86
C TRP A 156 8.20 17.39 -20.34
N LEU A 157 7.29 16.77 -19.54
CA LEU A 157 7.56 15.50 -18.86
C LEU A 157 7.96 14.36 -19.82
N PRO A 158 7.28 14.11 -20.97
CA PRO A 158 7.66 13.04 -21.89
C PRO A 158 9.07 13.20 -22.47
N LEU A 159 9.56 14.44 -22.59
CA LEU A 159 10.87 14.76 -23.13
C LEU A 159 11.99 14.64 -22.08
N ASN A 160 11.64 14.55 -20.81
CA ASN A 160 12.57 14.59 -19.68
C ASN A 160 12.47 13.39 -18.75
N ILE A 161 11.99 12.26 -19.26
CA ILE A 161 11.94 11.00 -18.49
C ILE A 161 13.37 10.52 -18.19
N PRO A 162 13.69 10.20 -16.91
CA PRO A 162 14.97 9.60 -16.57
C PRO A 162 15.19 8.29 -17.33
N LYS A 163 16.43 8.07 -17.77
CA LYS A 163 16.79 6.85 -18.54
C LYS A 163 16.99 5.63 -17.66
N ASP A 164 17.14 5.82 -16.36
CA ASP A 164 17.32 4.73 -15.40
C ASP A 164 15.99 4.03 -15.14
N ASN A 165 15.96 2.74 -15.41
CA ASN A 165 14.79 1.88 -15.25
C ASN A 165 14.97 0.90 -14.07
N GLU A 166 15.32 1.42 -12.90
CA GLU A 166 15.29 0.61 -11.70
C GLU A 166 13.83 0.28 -11.33
N THR A 167 13.58 -1.00 -11.12
CA THR A 167 12.26 -1.50 -10.74
C THR A 167 12.30 -2.00 -9.31
N SER A 168 11.43 -1.48 -8.47
CA SER A 168 11.26 -1.92 -7.09
C SER A 168 9.78 -2.07 -6.74
N ILE A 169 9.50 -2.72 -5.61
CA ILE A 169 8.16 -2.71 -5.04
C ILE A 169 7.95 -1.33 -4.40
N VAL A 170 6.92 -0.62 -4.85
CA VAL A 170 6.51 0.65 -4.24
C VAL A 170 5.21 0.47 -3.47
N HIS A 171 5.08 1.17 -2.35
CA HIS A 171 3.88 1.09 -1.52
C HIS A 171 2.68 1.82 -2.14
N GLY A 172 2.93 2.94 -2.81
CA GLY A 172 1.90 3.77 -3.44
C GLY A 172 1.17 4.76 -2.51
N ASP A 173 1.11 4.48 -1.19
CA ASP A 173 0.53 5.39 -0.18
C ASP A 173 1.24 5.22 1.18
N PHE A 174 2.56 5.48 1.20
CA PHE A 174 3.43 5.26 2.35
C PHE A 174 3.30 6.38 3.38
N ARG A 175 2.29 6.28 4.25
CA ARG A 175 1.92 7.27 5.27
C ARG A 175 1.79 6.63 6.64
N LEU A 176 1.94 7.43 7.71
CA LEU A 176 1.90 6.96 9.11
C LEU A 176 0.60 6.22 9.47
N ASP A 177 -0.53 6.64 8.91
CA ASP A 177 -1.83 6.03 9.15
C ASP A 177 -2.05 4.69 8.40
N ASN A 178 -1.14 4.33 7.49
CA ASN A 178 -1.07 3.02 6.85
C ASN A 178 -0.02 2.09 7.48
N MET A 179 0.37 2.37 8.72
CA MET A 179 1.47 1.70 9.40
C MET A 179 1.13 1.41 10.85
N ILE A 180 1.59 0.27 11.35
CA ILE A 180 1.52 -0.10 12.76
C ILE A 180 2.91 0.02 13.38
N PHE A 181 2.97 0.67 14.53
CA PHE A 181 4.18 0.84 15.32
C PHE A 181 4.04 0.16 16.68
N ASN A 182 5.12 -0.42 17.15
CA ASN A 182 5.20 -0.98 18.49
C ASN A 182 4.88 0.09 19.54
N LYS A 183 4.06 -0.28 20.55
CA LYS A 183 3.57 0.65 21.56
C LYS A 183 4.66 1.18 22.49
N ASP A 184 5.70 0.39 22.70
CA ASP A 184 6.75 0.67 23.69
C ASP A 184 8.02 1.23 23.04
N THR A 185 8.37 0.74 21.83
CA THR A 185 9.64 1.05 21.16
C THR A 185 9.52 2.04 20.01
N ASN A 186 8.31 2.39 19.58
CA ASN A 186 8.04 3.18 18.37
C ASN A 186 8.65 2.58 17.07
N GLN A 187 9.05 1.31 17.12
CA GLN A 187 9.55 0.63 15.92
C GLN A 187 8.39 0.20 15.03
N PHE A 188 8.65 0.15 13.76
CA PHE A 188 7.69 -0.29 12.76
C PHE A 188 7.40 -1.79 12.90
N GLU A 189 6.12 -2.17 12.99
CA GLU A 189 5.68 -3.57 13.17
C GLU A 189 5.04 -4.15 11.92
N ALA A 190 4.23 -3.36 11.19
CA ALA A 190 3.60 -3.85 9.98
C ALA A 190 3.10 -2.75 9.04
N ILE A 191 3.17 -3.02 7.75
CA ILE A 191 2.48 -2.27 6.69
C ILE A 191 1.03 -2.74 6.62
N LEU A 192 0.07 -1.80 6.63
CA LEU A 192 -1.36 -2.12 6.63
C LEU A 192 -1.96 -2.25 5.23
N TYR A 193 -1.55 -1.43 4.29
CA TYR A 193 -2.13 -1.33 2.96
C TYR A 193 -1.03 -1.16 1.92
N LEU A 194 -1.01 -2.05 0.94
CA LEU A 194 -0.16 -1.92 -0.25
C LEU A 194 -1.05 -1.56 -1.43
N VAL A 195 -0.97 -0.31 -1.84
CA VAL A 195 -1.63 0.19 -3.06
C VAL A 195 -0.64 0.02 -4.21
N LEU A 196 -1.00 -0.77 -5.20
CA LEU A 196 -0.12 -1.12 -6.32
C LEU A 196 -0.75 -0.73 -7.65
#